data_0a242882cd7ac6c243bd9b6de95e78cc
#
_entry.id   0a242882cd7ac6c243bd9b6de95e78cc
#
_cell.length_a   1.000
_cell.length_b   1.000
_cell.length_c   1.000
_cell.angle_alpha   90.00
_cell.angle_beta   90.00
_cell.angle_gamma   90.00
#
_symmetry.space_group_name_H-M   'P 1'
#
loop_
_entity.id
_entity.type
_entity.pdbx_description
1 polymer ?
#
loop_
_entity_poly.entity_id
_entity_poly.type
_entity_poly.pdbx_seq_one_letter_code
_entity_poly.pdbx_strand_id
1 'polypeptide(L)'
;MLVNDHKGRCVFVYNRTQETFVATEARVADGYFSRLIGLLGKRRQWARPGQGLWIVPSHGVHTIGMLFPLDLVFLDSKKRVVHVEEHVRPFRISAVSLKAYSVLELPPHTIFRTGTQEGDQLEIGPMAGQGEGPPAPDGRADVLKSGVPK
;
A
#
# COMPACT_ATOMS: atom_id res chain seq x y z
N MET A 1 27.24 -20.29 3.99
CA MET A 1 26.02 -20.18 4.80
C MET A 1 25.24 -18.96 4.32
N LEU A 2 24.31 -19.19 3.39
CA LEU A 2 23.51 -18.12 2.81
C LEU A 2 22.38 -17.83 3.79
N VAL A 3 22.53 -16.77 4.56
CA VAL A 3 21.42 -16.17 5.29
C VAL A 3 20.53 -15.54 4.22
N ASN A 4 19.50 -16.25 3.82
CA ASN A 4 18.43 -15.71 2.98
C ASN A 4 17.69 -14.64 3.80
N ASP A 5 18.18 -13.41 3.71
CA ASP A 5 17.50 -12.24 4.22
C ASP A 5 16.31 -11.95 3.30
N HIS A 6 15.22 -12.71 3.50
CA HIS A 6 13.92 -12.37 2.95
C HIS A 6 13.31 -11.21 3.78
N LYS A 7 14.03 -10.13 3.91
CA LYS A 7 13.45 -8.82 4.18
C LYS A 7 12.62 -8.48 2.95
N GLY A 8 11.34 -8.83 3.01
CA GLY A 8 10.41 -8.50 1.95
C GLY A 8 10.55 -7.03 1.58
N ARG A 9 10.72 -6.76 0.30
CA ARG A 9 10.84 -5.40 -0.23
C ARG A 9 9.67 -4.55 0.25
N CYS A 10 9.94 -3.40 0.86
CA CYS A 10 8.95 -2.44 1.31
C CYS A 10 8.89 -1.24 0.37
N VAL A 11 7.70 -0.71 0.17
CA VAL A 11 7.41 0.42 -0.69
C VAL A 11 6.53 1.42 0.05
N PHE A 12 6.57 2.69 -0.37
CA PHE A 12 5.53 3.65 -0.02
C PHE A 12 4.40 3.60 -1.04
N VAL A 13 3.21 4.03 -0.64
CA VAL A 13 2.05 4.22 -1.49
C VAL A 13 1.49 5.61 -1.25
N TYR A 14 1.57 6.46 -2.25
CA TYR A 14 1.08 7.83 -2.20
C TYR A 14 -0.05 8.02 -3.20
N ASN A 15 -1.16 8.61 -2.76
CA ASN A 15 -2.28 8.95 -3.63
C ASN A 15 -2.05 10.35 -4.18
N ARG A 16 -1.70 10.45 -5.46
CA ARG A 16 -1.44 11.73 -6.11
C ARG A 16 -2.69 12.57 -6.31
N THR A 17 -3.83 11.93 -6.48
CA THR A 17 -5.11 12.63 -6.69
C THR A 17 -5.61 13.27 -5.39
N GLN A 18 -5.48 12.56 -4.27
CA GLN A 18 -5.92 13.02 -2.95
C GLN A 18 -4.80 13.70 -2.14
N GLU A 19 -3.56 13.71 -2.67
CA GLU A 19 -2.38 14.27 -2.03
C GLU A 19 -2.12 13.74 -0.61
N THR A 20 -2.25 12.41 -0.43
CA THR A 20 -2.10 11.76 0.87
C THR A 20 -1.37 10.42 0.77
N PHE A 21 -0.68 10.04 1.85
CA PHE A 21 -0.11 8.70 1.95
C PHE A 21 -1.19 7.68 2.28
N VAL A 22 -1.32 6.68 1.42
CA VAL A 22 -2.16 5.50 1.65
C VAL A 22 -1.43 4.51 2.55
N ALA A 23 -0.13 4.30 2.29
CA ALA A 23 0.76 3.53 3.16
C ALA A 23 2.17 4.13 3.11
N THR A 24 2.78 4.27 4.27
CA THR A 24 4.19 4.71 4.38
C THR A 24 5.14 3.53 4.28
N GLU A 25 4.67 2.34 4.64
CA GLU A 25 5.41 1.08 4.59
C GLU A 25 4.49 -0.06 4.18
N ALA A 26 4.44 -0.37 2.88
CA ALA A 26 3.75 -1.53 2.36
C ALA A 26 4.77 -2.61 1.99
N ARG A 27 4.53 -3.83 2.44
CA ARG A 27 5.33 -4.98 2.04
C ARG A 27 4.88 -5.47 0.67
N VAL A 28 5.83 -5.83 -0.19
CA VAL A 28 5.54 -6.40 -1.51
C VAL A 28 5.45 -7.92 -1.40
N ALA A 29 4.35 -8.49 -1.90
CA ALA A 29 4.14 -9.92 -2.06
C ALA A 29 4.06 -10.25 -3.55
N ASP A 30 5.12 -10.81 -4.10
CA ASP A 30 5.29 -11.14 -5.52
C ASP A 30 5.25 -12.64 -5.84
N GLY A 31 5.09 -13.48 -4.83
CA GLY A 31 5.01 -14.94 -4.97
C GLY A 31 3.80 -15.55 -4.28
N TYR A 32 3.35 -16.72 -4.78
CA TYR A 32 2.20 -17.42 -4.20
C TYR A 32 2.40 -17.77 -2.73
N PHE A 33 3.60 -18.21 -2.34
CA PHE A 33 3.94 -18.55 -0.95
C PHE A 33 4.07 -17.31 -0.06
N SER A 34 4.61 -16.21 -0.56
CA SER A 34 4.72 -14.97 0.22
C SER A 34 3.34 -14.36 0.52
N ARG A 35 2.35 -14.57 -0.37
CA ARG A 35 0.96 -14.19 -0.16
C ARG A 35 0.33 -14.95 1.01
N LEU A 36 0.57 -16.27 1.08
CA LEU A 36 0.02 -17.12 2.13
C LEU A 36 0.70 -16.89 3.48
N ILE A 37 2.03 -16.79 3.50
CA ILE A 37 2.82 -16.60 4.73
C ILE A 37 2.69 -15.18 5.27
N GLY A 38 2.59 -14.18 4.39
CA GLY A 38 2.38 -12.78 4.80
C GLY A 38 1.12 -12.60 5.62
N LEU A 39 0.06 -13.33 5.28
CA LEU A 39 -1.23 -13.32 5.98
C LEU A 39 -1.20 -14.06 7.33
N LEU A 40 -0.47 -15.17 7.44
CA LEU A 40 -0.49 -16.06 8.60
C LEU A 40 0.56 -15.71 9.67
N GLY A 41 1.67 -15.08 9.29
CA GLY A 41 2.85 -14.98 10.16
C GLY A 41 2.96 -13.74 11.03
N LYS A 42 2.27 -12.62 10.75
CA LYS A 42 2.49 -11.33 11.44
C LYS A 42 1.21 -10.51 11.64
N ARG A 43 0.18 -11.16 12.12
CA ARG A 43 -1.19 -10.63 12.22
C ARG A 43 -1.36 -9.33 13.02
N ARG A 44 -0.49 -9.03 13.98
CA ARG A 44 -0.60 -7.83 14.83
C ARG A 44 0.12 -6.60 14.27
N GLN A 45 1.12 -6.76 13.41
CA GLN A 45 1.88 -5.64 12.86
C GLN A 45 1.14 -4.91 11.74
N TRP A 46 0.14 -5.55 11.15
CA TRP A 46 -0.63 -5.08 10.01
C TRP A 46 -1.75 -4.12 10.33
N ALA A 47 -2.21 -4.10 11.58
CA ALA A 47 -3.29 -3.25 12.02
C ALA A 47 -2.85 -1.79 12.29
N ARG A 48 -1.58 -1.47 12.08
CA ARG A 48 -1.06 -0.13 12.33
C ARG A 48 -1.29 0.78 11.14
N PRO A 49 -1.76 2.02 11.37
CA PRO A 49 -1.84 3.02 10.32
C PRO A 49 -0.49 3.17 9.58
N GLY A 50 -0.55 3.32 8.27
CA GLY A 50 0.64 3.46 7.43
C GLY A 50 1.25 2.15 6.94
N GLN A 51 0.83 1.00 7.45
CA GLN A 51 1.26 -0.31 6.96
C GLN A 51 0.32 -0.86 5.90
N GLY A 52 0.79 -1.85 5.16
CA GLY A 52 0.01 -2.53 4.14
C GLY A 52 0.74 -3.70 3.49
N LEU A 53 0.03 -4.40 2.62
CA LEU A 53 0.57 -5.42 1.74
C LEU A 53 0.17 -5.12 0.30
N TRP A 54 1.15 -5.04 -0.57
CA TRP A 54 0.92 -4.92 -2.00
C TRP A 54 1.15 -6.26 -2.68
N ILE A 55 0.06 -6.85 -3.16
CA ILE A 55 0.05 -8.17 -3.82
C ILE A 55 0.06 -7.94 -5.33
N VAL A 56 1.13 -8.37 -5.98
CA VAL A 56 1.32 -8.19 -7.41
C VAL A 56 1.95 -9.44 -8.04
N PRO A 57 1.38 -9.99 -9.13
CA PRO A 57 0.06 -9.68 -9.69
C PRO A 57 -1.09 -10.28 -8.86
N SER A 58 -2.27 -9.66 -8.90
CA SER A 58 -3.48 -10.20 -8.27
C SER A 58 -4.74 -9.55 -8.85
N HIS A 59 -5.81 -10.34 -8.98
CA HIS A 59 -7.15 -9.88 -9.37
C HIS A 59 -8.12 -9.84 -8.20
N GLY A 60 -7.73 -10.38 -7.06
CA GLY A 60 -8.55 -10.46 -5.86
C GLY A 60 -7.82 -11.17 -4.74
N VAL A 61 -8.40 -11.14 -3.55
CA VAL A 61 -7.82 -11.74 -2.35
C VAL A 61 -8.89 -12.49 -1.56
N HIS A 62 -8.45 -13.33 -0.64
CA HIS A 62 -9.31 -13.93 0.38
C HIS A 62 -8.81 -13.53 1.77
N THR A 63 -9.74 -13.33 2.69
CA THR A 63 -9.45 -12.96 4.08
C THR A 63 -9.54 -14.16 5.02
N ILE A 64 -9.42 -15.38 4.48
CA ILE A 64 -9.42 -16.62 5.25
C ILE A 64 -8.21 -16.65 6.18
N GLY A 65 -8.45 -16.83 7.48
CA GLY A 65 -7.41 -16.82 8.50
C GLY A 65 -7.06 -15.43 9.05
N MET A 66 -7.67 -14.37 8.55
CA MET A 66 -7.58 -13.04 9.16
C MET A 66 -8.41 -12.96 10.43
N LEU A 67 -7.96 -12.15 11.39
CA LEU A 67 -8.65 -11.93 12.67
C LEU A 67 -9.28 -10.53 12.77
N PHE A 68 -9.07 -9.68 11.79
CA PHE A 68 -9.58 -8.31 11.74
C PHE A 68 -9.96 -7.95 10.31
N PRO A 69 -10.86 -6.98 10.11
CA PRO A 69 -11.23 -6.54 8.77
C PRO A 69 -10.09 -5.80 8.08
N LEU A 70 -10.13 -5.76 6.75
CA LEU A 70 -9.18 -5.07 5.88
C LEU A 70 -9.88 -4.12 4.93
N ASP A 71 -9.18 -3.08 4.53
CA ASP A 71 -9.52 -2.30 3.36
C ASP A 71 -8.73 -2.82 2.16
N LEU A 72 -9.38 -2.90 1.00
CA LEU A 72 -8.78 -3.40 -0.24
C LEU A 72 -8.85 -2.33 -1.33
N VAL A 73 -7.72 -2.06 -1.97
CA VAL A 73 -7.62 -1.16 -3.11
C VAL A 73 -7.08 -1.93 -4.31
N PHE A 74 -7.88 -2.01 -5.36
CA PHE A 74 -7.56 -2.71 -6.60
C PHE A 74 -6.98 -1.73 -7.59
N LEU A 75 -5.82 -2.07 -8.15
CA LEU A 75 -5.07 -1.22 -9.06
C LEU A 75 -4.90 -1.89 -10.42
N ASP A 76 -5.02 -1.10 -11.48
CA ASP A 76 -4.62 -1.53 -12.82
C ASP A 76 -3.08 -1.56 -12.97
N SER A 77 -2.59 -1.91 -14.16
CA SER A 77 -1.15 -1.96 -14.45
C SER A 77 -0.45 -0.60 -14.38
N LYS A 78 -1.20 0.49 -14.45
CA LYS A 78 -0.71 1.88 -14.32
C LYS A 78 -0.88 2.44 -12.90
N LYS A 79 -1.27 1.59 -11.94
CA LYS A 79 -1.52 1.96 -10.54
C LYS A 79 -2.68 2.96 -10.36
N ARG A 80 -3.65 2.94 -11.27
CA ARG A 80 -4.92 3.65 -11.11
C ARG A 80 -5.88 2.77 -10.31
N VAL A 81 -6.60 3.37 -9.39
CA VAL A 81 -7.62 2.67 -8.60
C VAL A 81 -8.79 2.29 -9.48
N VAL A 82 -9.08 1.00 -9.62
CA VAL A 82 -10.21 0.48 -10.42
C VAL A 82 -11.35 -0.03 -9.58
N HIS A 83 -11.11 -0.33 -8.30
CA HIS A 83 -12.13 -0.75 -7.35
C HIS A 83 -11.62 -0.59 -5.92
N VAL A 84 -12.52 -0.36 -4.97
CA VAL A 84 -12.22 -0.32 -3.53
C VAL A 84 -13.26 -1.12 -2.75
N GLU A 85 -12.82 -1.80 -1.71
CA GLU A 85 -13.67 -2.45 -0.73
C GLU A 85 -13.23 -2.04 0.67
N GLU A 86 -14.14 -1.44 1.43
CA GLU A 86 -13.89 -1.04 2.80
C GLU A 86 -14.36 -2.11 3.77
N HIS A 87 -13.58 -2.29 4.83
CA HIS A 87 -13.96 -3.11 5.98
C HIS A 87 -14.37 -4.55 5.62
N VAL A 88 -13.61 -5.19 4.72
CA VAL A 88 -13.83 -6.58 4.34
C VAL A 88 -13.60 -7.47 5.57
N ARG A 89 -14.64 -8.16 6.00
CA ARG A 89 -14.61 -9.00 7.20
C ARG A 89 -13.71 -10.22 7.01
N PRO A 90 -13.18 -10.79 8.11
CA PRO A 90 -12.48 -12.08 8.06
C PRO A 90 -13.31 -13.18 7.39
N PHE A 91 -12.62 -14.19 6.84
CA PHE A 91 -13.20 -15.37 6.20
C PHE A 91 -14.12 -15.04 5.00
N ARG A 92 -13.76 -14.03 4.23
CA ARG A 92 -14.44 -13.65 2.99
C ARG A 92 -13.53 -13.82 1.77
N ILE A 93 -14.14 -13.91 0.62
CA ILE A 93 -13.50 -13.74 -0.68
C ILE A 93 -13.87 -12.34 -1.16
N SER A 94 -12.89 -11.55 -1.53
CA SER A 94 -13.14 -10.22 -2.10
C SER A 94 -13.78 -10.33 -3.47
N ALA A 95 -14.27 -9.21 -3.98
CA ALA A 95 -14.58 -9.10 -5.39
C ALA A 95 -13.35 -9.48 -6.24
N VAL A 96 -13.60 -10.09 -7.40
CA VAL A 96 -12.57 -10.32 -8.40
C VAL A 96 -12.74 -9.27 -9.49
N SER A 97 -11.71 -8.46 -9.69
CA SER A 97 -11.70 -7.44 -10.75
C SER A 97 -10.75 -7.84 -11.86
N LEU A 98 -11.30 -8.15 -13.03
CA LEU A 98 -10.49 -8.48 -14.22
C LEU A 98 -9.69 -7.28 -14.73
N LYS A 99 -10.05 -6.06 -14.35
CA LYS A 99 -9.29 -4.84 -14.65
C LYS A 99 -8.12 -4.63 -13.69
N ALA A 100 -8.12 -5.30 -12.54
CA ALA A 100 -7.04 -5.19 -11.57
C ALA A 100 -5.82 -6.00 -12.02
N TYR A 101 -4.66 -5.42 -11.82
CA TYR A 101 -3.36 -6.08 -11.94
C TYR A 101 -2.73 -6.38 -10.58
N SER A 102 -3.06 -5.59 -9.58
CA SER A 102 -2.57 -5.75 -8.21
C SER A 102 -3.62 -5.32 -7.19
N VAL A 103 -3.42 -5.73 -5.94
CA VAL A 103 -4.29 -5.38 -4.81
C VAL A 103 -3.43 -4.90 -3.64
N LEU A 104 -3.84 -3.79 -3.03
CA LEU A 104 -3.33 -3.34 -1.74
C LEU A 104 -4.27 -3.80 -0.64
N GLU A 105 -3.74 -4.52 0.33
CA GLU A 105 -4.40 -4.81 1.59
C GLU A 105 -3.93 -3.78 2.63
N LEU A 106 -4.87 -3.12 3.27
CA LEU A 106 -4.62 -2.00 4.18
C LEU A 106 -5.36 -2.22 5.50
N PRO A 107 -4.90 -1.62 6.60
CA PRO A 107 -5.65 -1.60 7.85
C PRO A 107 -7.05 -1.01 7.64
N PRO A 108 -8.05 -1.43 8.44
CA PRO A 108 -9.40 -0.91 8.32
C PRO A 108 -9.44 0.62 8.48
N HIS A 109 -10.38 1.27 7.81
CA HIS A 109 -10.58 2.72 7.78
C HIS A 109 -9.48 3.52 7.05
N THR A 110 -8.54 2.88 6.38
CA THR A 110 -7.52 3.57 5.58
C THR A 110 -8.14 4.28 4.39
N ILE A 111 -9.04 3.63 3.66
CA ILE A 111 -9.74 4.21 2.50
C ILE A 111 -10.51 5.46 2.93
N PHE A 112 -11.29 5.37 4.00
CA PHE A 112 -12.04 6.51 4.53
C PHE A 112 -11.11 7.68 4.94
N ARG A 113 -10.06 7.39 5.69
CA ARG A 113 -9.12 8.40 6.20
C ARG A 113 -8.36 9.11 5.08
N THR A 114 -7.99 8.40 4.03
CA THR A 114 -7.20 8.94 2.92
C THR A 114 -8.05 9.48 1.78
N GLY A 115 -9.36 9.25 1.80
CA GLY A 115 -10.27 9.62 0.72
C GLY A 115 -10.03 8.88 -0.58
N THR A 116 -9.34 7.73 -0.54
CA THR A 116 -9.00 6.95 -1.73
C THR A 116 -10.27 6.42 -2.38
N GLN A 117 -10.39 6.63 -3.69
CA GLN A 117 -11.57 6.23 -4.46
C GLN A 117 -11.20 5.76 -5.87
N GLU A 118 -12.16 5.13 -6.54
CA GLU A 118 -12.00 4.73 -7.94
C GLU A 118 -11.63 5.93 -8.83
N GLY A 119 -10.67 5.71 -9.73
CA GLY A 119 -10.12 6.73 -10.59
C GLY A 119 -8.88 7.45 -10.06
N ASP A 120 -8.58 7.33 -8.77
CA ASP A 120 -7.38 7.93 -8.19
C ASP A 120 -6.10 7.34 -8.77
N GLN A 121 -5.08 8.18 -8.92
CA GLN A 121 -3.75 7.76 -9.37
C GLN A 121 -2.83 7.58 -8.17
N LEU A 122 -2.35 6.36 -7.98
CA LEU A 122 -1.36 6.06 -6.95
C LEU A 122 0.06 6.06 -7.51
N GLU A 123 1.00 6.42 -6.66
CA GLU A 123 2.43 6.26 -6.85
C GLU A 123 2.95 5.26 -5.83
N ILE A 124 3.66 4.25 -6.31
CA ILE A 124 4.27 3.22 -5.48
C ILE A 124 5.77 3.22 -5.78
N GLY A 125 6.58 3.42 -4.76
CA GLY A 125 8.02 3.52 -4.91
C GLY A 125 8.80 2.96 -3.71
N PRO A 126 10.13 2.85 -3.87
CA PRO A 126 11.01 2.37 -2.81
C PRO A 126 10.98 3.32 -1.61
N MET A 127 11.15 2.77 -0.41
CA MET A 127 11.29 3.58 0.79
C MET A 127 12.59 4.39 0.79
N ALA A 128 12.58 5.54 1.48
CA ALA A 128 13.76 6.37 1.66
C ALA A 128 14.96 5.56 2.18
N GLY A 129 16.08 5.62 1.47
CA GLY A 129 17.27 4.79 1.72
C GLY A 129 17.51 3.69 0.68
N GLN A 130 16.53 3.41 -0.20
CA GLN A 130 16.65 2.47 -1.33
C GLN A 130 16.44 3.15 -2.71
N GLY A 131 16.31 4.48 -2.72
CA GLY A 131 16.03 5.29 -3.90
C GLY A 131 15.56 6.69 -3.47
N GLU A 132 15.20 7.54 -4.42
CA GLU A 132 14.59 8.82 -4.12
C GLU A 132 13.31 8.63 -3.28
N GLY A 133 13.23 9.30 -2.14
CA GLY A 133 12.08 9.25 -1.25
C GLY A 133 10.82 9.82 -1.92
N PRO A 134 9.64 9.69 -1.28
CA PRO A 134 8.39 10.23 -1.78
C PRO A 134 8.52 11.74 -2.04
N PRO A 135 7.84 12.27 -3.05
CA PRO A 135 7.80 13.70 -3.28
C PRO A 135 7.31 14.43 -2.04
N ALA A 136 7.93 15.56 -1.71
CA ALA A 136 7.47 16.40 -0.63
C ALA A 136 6.00 16.80 -0.86
N PRO A 137 5.17 16.86 0.19
CA PRO A 137 3.73 17.06 0.07
C PRO A 137 3.30 18.41 -0.52
N ASP A 138 4.21 19.37 -0.66
CA ASP A 138 3.97 20.62 -1.37
C ASP A 138 5.29 21.26 -1.83
N GLY A 139 5.24 21.93 -2.96
CA GLY A 139 6.37 22.65 -3.54
C GLY A 139 6.83 23.90 -2.75
N ARG A 140 6.85 23.86 -1.43
CA ARG A 140 7.24 24.99 -0.56
C ARG A 140 8.56 24.82 0.16
N ALA A 141 9.49 24.06 -0.39
CA ALA A 141 10.80 23.88 0.24
C ALA A 141 11.93 24.72 -0.40
N ASP A 142 11.67 25.88 -1.00
CA ASP A 142 12.75 26.71 -1.60
C ASP A 142 12.65 28.22 -1.36
N VAL A 143 12.12 28.68 -0.22
CA VAL A 143 12.10 30.14 0.07
C VAL A 143 12.87 30.53 1.32
N LEU A 144 13.70 29.66 1.92
CA LEU A 144 14.47 30.05 3.12
C LEU A 144 15.99 29.90 2.96
N LYS A 145 16.53 30.17 1.77
CA LYS A 145 18.00 30.36 1.59
C LYS A 145 18.34 31.56 0.73
N SER A 146 17.82 32.74 1.06
CA SER A 146 18.46 34.01 0.63
C SER A 146 18.02 35.13 1.54
N GLY A 147 18.85 35.51 2.48
CA GLY A 147 18.62 36.67 3.29
C GLY A 147 19.40 36.69 4.59
N VAL A 148 20.73 36.68 4.53
CA VAL A 148 21.55 37.29 5.59
C VAL A 148 22.05 38.60 5.01
N PRO A 149 21.53 39.74 5.44
CA PRO A 149 22.18 41.01 5.17
C PRO A 149 23.37 41.19 6.13
N LYS A 150 24.46 41.66 5.58
CA LYS A 150 25.66 42.06 6.32
C LYS A 150 25.34 43.25 7.25
#